data_beb23b74672ba2e81823250b4c78a91f
#
_entry.id   beb23b74672ba2e81823250b4c78a91f
#
_cell.length_a   1.000
_cell.length_b   1.000
_cell.length_c   1.000
_cell.angle_alpha   90.00
_cell.angle_beta   90.00
_cell.angle_gamma   90.00
#
_symmetry.space_group_name_H-M   'P 1'
#
loop_
_entity.id
_entity.type
_entity.pdbx_description
1 polymer ?
#
loop_
_entity_poly.entity_id
_entity_poly.type
_entity_poly.pdbx_seq_one_letter_code
_entity_poly.pdbx_strand_id
1 'polypeptide(L)'
;MKNNSIRGCAYISDKIFEIIRNYTIKYNDIYITVAGTIGDVGIVPIEYNGANLTENADKLLLNNQICKDWFVLYLQSEYCQMQIRDVTTKVGQPKLAIKRIEELFIMLPPYNEQKAIYKKINCLFDYIRT
;
A
#
# COMPACT_ATOMS: atom_id res chain seq x y z
N MET A 1 12.32 -5.79 4.94
CA MET A 1 11.47 -4.96 5.83
C MET A 1 12.25 -3.71 6.19
N LYS A 2 11.85 -2.56 5.66
CA LYS A 2 12.36 -1.30 6.20
C LYS A 2 11.79 -1.17 7.60
N ASN A 3 12.64 -1.08 8.62
CA ASN A 3 12.26 -0.70 9.97
C ASN A 3 11.62 0.70 9.87
N ASN A 4 10.31 0.78 9.81
CA ASN A 4 9.58 2.02 9.97
C ASN A 4 9.67 2.39 11.45
N SER A 5 10.79 3.00 11.82
CA SER A 5 10.88 3.69 13.11
C SER A 5 9.87 4.84 13.10
N ILE A 6 9.19 5.06 14.22
CA ILE A 6 8.27 6.17 14.50
C ILE A 6 8.95 7.57 14.32
N ARG A 7 10.16 7.60 13.81
CA ARG A 7 10.94 8.82 13.52
C ARG A 7 10.29 9.53 12.32
N GLY A 8 9.65 10.66 12.60
CA GLY A 8 9.06 11.54 11.59
C GLY A 8 7.54 11.65 11.62
N CYS A 9 6.86 11.07 12.63
CA CYS A 9 5.44 11.32 12.82
C CYS A 9 5.22 12.77 13.30
N ALA A 10 4.35 13.50 12.61
CA ALA A 10 3.85 14.78 13.07
C ALA A 10 2.64 14.56 13.98
N TYR A 11 2.55 15.33 15.05
CA TYR A 11 1.37 15.33 15.92
C TYR A 11 0.40 16.42 15.46
N ILE A 12 -0.87 16.11 15.46
CA ILE A 12 -1.97 17.02 15.13
C ILE A 12 -2.81 17.27 16.38
N SER A 13 -3.45 18.44 16.46
CA SER A 13 -4.42 18.73 17.53
C SER A 13 -5.71 17.96 17.33
N ASP A 14 -6.46 17.72 18.42
CA ASP A 14 -7.76 17.04 18.37
C ASP A 14 -8.73 17.73 17.39
N LYS A 15 -8.67 19.07 17.31
CA LYS A 15 -9.49 19.85 16.38
C LYS A 15 -9.17 19.53 14.91
N ILE A 16 -7.91 19.36 14.57
CA ILE A 16 -7.48 18.96 13.22
C ILE A 16 -7.87 17.50 12.98
N PHE A 17 -7.68 16.62 13.97
CA PHE A 17 -8.05 15.21 13.87
C PHE A 17 -9.52 15.05 13.49
N GLU A 18 -10.44 15.79 14.10
CA GLU A 18 -11.87 15.72 13.77
C GLU A 18 -12.16 16.10 12.31
N ILE A 19 -11.41 17.04 11.75
CA ILE A 19 -11.57 17.47 10.36
C ILE A 19 -11.10 16.39 9.38
N ILE A 20 -10.01 15.69 9.70
CA ILE A 20 -9.37 14.72 8.80
C ILE A 20 -9.57 13.26 9.24
N ARG A 21 -10.52 12.98 10.12
CA ARG A 21 -10.80 11.63 10.65
C ARG A 21 -11.08 10.58 9.56
N ASN A 22 -11.55 11.01 8.40
CA ASN A 22 -11.81 10.11 7.26
C ASN A 22 -10.52 9.55 6.65
N TYR A 23 -9.37 10.16 6.93
CA TYR A 23 -8.05 9.71 6.49
C TYR A 23 -7.34 8.86 7.54
N THR A 24 -8.07 8.41 8.57
CA THR A 24 -7.54 7.53 9.60
C THR A 24 -7.30 6.15 9.05
N ILE A 25 -6.11 5.59 9.36
CA ILE A 25 -5.73 4.22 9.04
C ILE A 25 -5.82 3.34 10.28
N LYS A 26 -6.09 2.07 10.03
CA LYS A 26 -6.10 1.04 11.07
C LYS A 26 -4.97 0.06 10.86
N TYR A 27 -4.58 -0.59 11.95
CA TYR A 27 -3.71 -1.75 11.86
C TYR A 27 -4.23 -2.70 10.78
N ASN A 28 -3.31 -3.15 9.95
CA ASN A 28 -3.62 -4.11 8.90
C ASN A 28 -4.36 -3.54 7.65
N ASP A 29 -4.59 -2.23 7.57
CA ASP A 29 -4.98 -1.58 6.31
C ASP A 29 -3.82 -1.63 5.30
N ILE A 30 -4.13 -1.52 4.01
CA ILE A 30 -3.12 -1.39 2.95
C ILE A 30 -3.00 0.08 2.57
N TYR A 31 -1.77 0.53 2.39
CA TYR A 31 -1.49 1.86 1.86
C TYR A 31 -0.64 1.80 0.59
N ILE A 32 -0.77 2.81 -0.24
CA ILE A 32 0.10 3.07 -1.39
C ILE A 32 0.55 4.52 -1.38
N THR A 33 1.83 4.77 -1.59
CA THR A 33 2.34 6.15 -1.69
C THR A 33 2.08 6.71 -3.09
N VAL A 34 1.56 7.92 -3.15
CA VAL A 34 1.13 8.61 -4.37
C VAL A 34 1.98 9.84 -4.71
N ALA A 35 2.84 10.25 -3.78
CA ALA A 35 3.84 11.29 -3.96
C ALA A 35 5.11 10.95 -3.17
N GLY A 36 6.24 11.50 -3.57
CA GLY A 36 7.55 11.16 -3.00
C GLY A 36 8.03 9.80 -3.51
N THR A 37 7.98 8.77 -2.69
CA THR A 37 8.32 7.38 -3.07
C THR A 37 7.13 6.68 -3.74
N ILE A 38 6.68 7.20 -4.87
CA ILE A 38 5.47 6.73 -5.56
C ILE A 38 5.50 5.24 -5.81
N GLY A 39 4.38 4.56 -5.47
CA GLY A 39 4.18 3.14 -5.70
C GLY A 39 4.67 2.23 -4.57
N ASP A 40 5.25 2.78 -3.50
CA ASP A 40 5.53 1.97 -2.31
C ASP A 40 4.20 1.51 -1.70
N VAL A 41 4.06 0.20 -1.50
CA VAL A 41 2.86 -0.45 -0.97
C VAL A 41 3.23 -1.23 0.27
N GLY A 42 2.38 -1.17 1.27
CA GLY A 42 2.58 -1.92 2.50
C GLY A 42 1.30 -2.12 3.30
N ILE A 43 1.44 -2.88 4.37
CA ILE A 43 0.40 -3.11 5.38
C ILE A 43 0.73 -2.23 6.58
N VAL A 44 -0.27 -1.53 7.10
CA VAL A 44 -0.12 -0.64 8.26
C VAL A 44 0.29 -1.44 9.50
N PRO A 45 1.46 -1.18 10.09
CA PRO A 45 1.89 -1.80 11.34
C PRO A 45 1.02 -1.37 12.52
N ILE A 46 1.03 -2.15 13.59
CA ILE A 46 0.22 -1.90 14.79
C ILE A 46 0.52 -0.55 15.43
N GLU A 47 1.75 -0.07 15.35
CA GLU A 47 2.22 1.19 15.94
C GLU A 47 1.56 2.42 15.32
N TYR A 48 1.03 2.29 14.09
CA TYR A 48 0.32 3.36 13.38
C TYR A 48 -1.19 3.21 13.40
N ASN A 49 -1.73 2.31 14.23
CA ASN A 49 -3.16 2.15 14.37
C ASN A 49 -3.81 3.44 14.88
N GLY A 50 -4.76 3.99 14.13
CA GLY A 50 -5.42 5.26 14.46
C GLY A 50 -4.69 6.51 13.98
N ALA A 51 -3.55 6.36 13.29
CA ALA A 51 -2.88 7.50 12.66
C ALA A 51 -3.63 7.99 11.43
N ASN A 52 -3.33 9.21 10.99
CA ASN A 52 -3.85 9.76 9.74
C ASN A 52 -2.81 9.67 8.63
N LEU A 53 -3.26 9.33 7.42
CA LEU A 53 -2.45 9.45 6.22
C LEU A 53 -2.27 10.92 5.86
N THR A 54 -1.11 11.25 5.31
CA THR A 54 -0.89 12.53 4.64
C THR A 54 -1.38 12.44 3.19
N GLU A 55 -1.41 13.57 2.50
CA GLU A 55 -1.73 13.64 1.06
C GLU A 55 -0.74 12.87 0.14
N ASN A 56 0.30 12.30 0.71
CA ASN A 56 1.30 11.54 -0.03
C ASN A 56 1.00 10.03 -0.10
N ALA A 57 -0.04 9.58 0.57
CA ALA A 57 -0.43 8.17 0.56
C ALA A 57 -1.95 8.01 0.59
N ASP A 58 -2.43 6.98 -0.08
CA ASP A 58 -3.83 6.56 -0.10
C ASP A 58 -4.02 5.21 0.55
N LYS A 59 -5.20 4.97 1.11
CA LYS A 59 -5.62 3.69 1.65
C LYS A 59 -6.35 2.88 0.58
N LEU A 60 -5.97 1.62 0.42
CA LEU A 60 -6.62 0.69 -0.50
C LEU A 60 -7.63 -0.17 0.26
N LEU A 61 -8.89 -0.12 -0.17
CA LEU A 61 -9.97 -0.92 0.37
C LEU A 61 -10.22 -2.12 -0.55
N LEU A 62 -10.11 -3.32 -0.02
CA LEU A 62 -10.32 -4.55 -0.77
C LEU A 62 -11.68 -5.17 -0.43
N ASN A 63 -12.28 -5.82 -1.42
CA ASN A 63 -13.41 -6.70 -1.17
C ASN A 63 -12.95 -8.08 -0.65
N ASN A 64 -13.90 -8.92 -0.25
CA ASN A 64 -13.64 -10.23 0.35
C ASN A 64 -13.12 -11.30 -0.65
N GLN A 65 -13.07 -11.01 -1.94
CA GLN A 65 -12.56 -11.91 -2.98
C GLN A 65 -11.04 -11.76 -3.17
N ILE A 66 -10.43 -10.79 -2.52
CA ILE A 66 -9.00 -10.48 -2.65
C ILE A 66 -8.27 -10.83 -1.37
N CYS A 67 -7.30 -11.73 -1.48
CA CYS A 67 -6.36 -12.03 -0.40
C CYS A 67 -5.38 -10.86 -0.25
N LYS A 68 -5.44 -10.17 0.87
CA LYS A 68 -4.65 -8.97 1.15
C LYS A 68 -3.16 -9.18 0.98
N ASP A 69 -2.61 -10.22 1.58
CA ASP A 69 -1.16 -10.48 1.54
C ASP A 69 -0.69 -10.77 0.11
N TRP A 70 -1.47 -11.53 -0.66
CA TRP A 70 -1.20 -11.75 -2.08
C TRP A 70 -1.28 -10.43 -2.86
N PHE A 71 -2.26 -9.59 -2.58
CA PHE A 71 -2.47 -8.33 -3.30
C PHE A 71 -1.32 -7.35 -3.07
N VAL A 72 -0.85 -7.20 -1.85
CA VAL A 72 0.32 -6.38 -1.54
C VAL A 72 1.55 -6.91 -2.29
N LEU A 73 1.77 -8.21 -2.28
CA LEU A 73 2.87 -8.84 -3.02
C LEU A 73 2.76 -8.61 -4.53
N TYR A 74 1.54 -8.70 -5.08
CA TYR A 74 1.28 -8.41 -6.50
C TYR A 74 1.59 -6.95 -6.85
N LEU A 75 1.13 -5.99 -6.04
CA LEU A 75 1.43 -4.58 -6.25
C LEU A 75 2.92 -4.26 -6.15
N GLN A 76 3.66 -4.99 -5.35
CA GLN A 76 5.13 -4.88 -5.24
C GLN A 76 5.88 -5.55 -6.39
N SER A 77 5.21 -6.33 -7.22
CA SER A 77 5.84 -6.99 -8.38
C SER A 77 6.32 -5.99 -9.43
N GLU A 78 7.39 -6.33 -10.13
CA GLU A 78 7.91 -5.48 -11.21
C GLU A 78 6.85 -5.19 -12.28
N TYR A 79 6.01 -6.18 -12.59
CA TYR A 79 4.91 -6.01 -13.54
C TYR A 79 3.94 -4.89 -13.13
N CYS A 80 3.51 -4.85 -11.87
CA CYS A 80 2.63 -3.80 -11.37
C CYS A 80 3.36 -2.47 -11.21
N GLN A 81 4.59 -2.50 -10.74
CA GLN A 81 5.42 -1.30 -10.58
C GLN A 81 5.73 -0.60 -11.92
N MET A 82 5.88 -1.36 -13.01
CA MET A 82 5.98 -0.78 -14.35
C MET A 82 4.72 -0.01 -14.73
N GLN A 83 3.53 -0.58 -14.54
CA GLN A 83 2.27 0.11 -14.79
C GLN A 83 2.17 1.41 -13.97
N ILE A 84 2.50 1.36 -12.68
CA ILE A 84 2.48 2.54 -11.81
C ILE A 84 3.41 3.65 -12.33
N ARG A 85 4.62 3.29 -12.75
CA ARG A 85 5.56 4.26 -13.35
C ARG A 85 5.03 4.88 -14.64
N ASP A 86 4.37 4.09 -15.48
CA ASP A 86 3.83 4.55 -16.75
C ASP A 86 2.67 5.53 -16.60
N VAL A 87 1.82 5.33 -15.59
CA VAL A 87 0.66 6.20 -15.34
C VAL A 87 0.95 7.36 -14.39
N THR A 88 2.14 7.39 -13.79
CA THR A 88 2.57 8.50 -12.93
C THR A 88 2.90 9.74 -13.77
N THR A 89 2.36 10.90 -13.41
CA THR A 89 2.67 12.15 -14.09
C THR A 89 4.13 12.53 -13.89
N LYS A 90 4.78 12.95 -14.97
CA LYS A 90 6.22 13.31 -14.97
C LYS A 90 6.45 14.84 -15.11
N VAL A 91 5.38 15.61 -15.25
CA VAL A 91 5.45 17.07 -15.39
C VAL A 91 5.25 17.72 -14.04
N GLY A 92 6.20 18.55 -13.61
CA GLY A 92 6.21 19.16 -12.29
C GLY A 92 6.63 18.17 -11.20
N GLN A 93 5.91 18.20 -10.05
CA GLN A 93 6.08 17.17 -9.02
C GLN A 93 5.40 15.87 -9.46
N PRO A 94 6.13 14.74 -9.54
CA PRO A 94 5.52 13.45 -9.88
C PRO A 94 4.41 13.10 -8.89
N LYS A 95 3.27 12.69 -9.42
CA LYS A 95 2.11 12.28 -8.62
C LYS A 95 1.32 11.17 -9.30
N LEU A 96 0.88 10.20 -8.50
CA LEU A 96 0.00 9.12 -8.93
C LEU A 96 -1.45 9.47 -8.54
N ALA A 97 -2.30 9.73 -9.51
CA ALA A 97 -3.69 10.04 -9.27
C ALA A 97 -4.49 8.78 -8.89
N ILE A 98 -5.45 8.89 -7.96
CA ILE A 98 -6.32 7.79 -7.50
C ILE A 98 -6.98 7.07 -8.69
N LYS A 99 -7.52 7.82 -9.65
CA LYS A 99 -8.11 7.23 -10.88
C LYS A 99 -7.14 6.34 -11.66
N ARG A 100 -5.85 6.65 -11.63
CA ARG A 100 -4.83 5.84 -12.29
C ARG A 100 -4.53 4.55 -11.54
N ILE A 101 -4.67 4.57 -10.21
CA ILE A 101 -4.57 3.35 -9.40
C ILE A 101 -5.73 2.41 -9.73
N GLU A 102 -6.94 2.94 -9.90
CA GLU A 102 -8.15 2.17 -10.26
C GLU A 102 -8.06 1.55 -11.66
N GLU A 103 -7.27 2.11 -12.56
CA GLU A 103 -7.04 1.63 -13.93
C GLU A 103 -5.93 0.57 -14.03
N LEU A 104 -5.23 0.24 -12.95
CA LEU A 104 -4.18 -0.77 -12.97
C LEU A 104 -4.73 -2.14 -13.32
N PHE A 105 -4.10 -2.78 -14.29
CA PHE A 105 -4.47 -4.13 -14.69
C PHE A 105 -3.95 -5.17 -13.71
N ILE A 106 -4.84 -5.96 -13.14
CA ILE A 106 -4.53 -6.99 -12.16
C ILE A 106 -5.00 -8.34 -12.66
N MET A 107 -4.07 -9.29 -12.82
CA MET A 107 -4.40 -10.69 -13.11
C MET A 107 -4.85 -11.37 -11.84
N LEU A 108 -6.16 -11.48 -11.64
CA LEU A 108 -6.77 -11.95 -10.40
C LEU A 108 -7.07 -13.46 -10.47
N PRO A 109 -6.26 -14.32 -9.81
CA PRO A 109 -6.58 -15.73 -9.67
C PRO A 109 -7.76 -15.96 -8.71
N PRO A 110 -8.36 -17.15 -8.69
CA PRO A 110 -9.32 -17.53 -7.67
C PRO A 110 -8.74 -17.39 -6.25
N TYR A 111 -9.58 -17.05 -5.28
CA TYR A 111 -9.13 -16.69 -3.92
C TYR A 111 -8.19 -17.72 -3.26
N ASN A 112 -8.49 -19.01 -3.40
CA ASN A 112 -7.63 -20.06 -2.82
C ASN A 112 -6.26 -20.14 -3.51
N GLU A 113 -6.21 -19.82 -4.81
CA GLU A 113 -4.97 -19.77 -5.56
C GLU A 113 -4.12 -18.55 -5.16
N GLN A 114 -4.74 -17.40 -4.92
CA GLN A 114 -4.04 -16.24 -4.36
C GLN A 114 -3.30 -16.58 -3.07
N LYS A 115 -3.96 -17.28 -2.15
CA LYS A 115 -3.36 -17.75 -0.89
C LYS A 115 -2.21 -18.73 -1.12
N ALA A 116 -2.39 -19.68 -2.04
CA ALA A 116 -1.37 -20.68 -2.35
C ALA A 116 -0.13 -20.01 -2.96
N ILE A 117 -0.31 -19.05 -3.87
CA ILE A 117 0.78 -18.27 -4.48
C ILE A 117 1.53 -17.50 -3.40
N TYR A 118 0.82 -16.76 -2.56
CA TYR A 118 1.44 -16.01 -1.46
C TYR A 118 2.26 -16.89 -0.55
N LYS A 119 1.69 -18.00 -0.09
CA LYS A 119 2.37 -18.96 0.80
C LYS A 119 3.66 -19.50 0.17
N LYS A 120 3.59 -19.86 -1.11
CA LYS A 120 4.76 -20.41 -1.82
C LYS A 120 5.87 -19.38 -1.98
N ILE A 121 5.53 -18.16 -2.37
CA ILE A 121 6.51 -17.07 -2.55
C ILE A 121 7.13 -16.67 -1.20
N ASN A 122 6.32 -16.55 -0.16
CA ASN A 122 6.82 -16.22 1.18
C ASN A 122 7.78 -17.29 1.71
N CYS A 123 7.47 -18.56 1.50
CA CYS A 123 8.35 -19.69 1.84
C CYS A 123 9.70 -19.60 1.09
N LEU A 124 9.70 -19.22 -0.19
CA LEU A 124 10.92 -19.02 -0.97
C LEU A 124 11.77 -17.86 -0.43
N PHE A 125 11.13 -16.74 -0.06
CA PHE A 125 11.84 -15.62 0.56
C PHE A 125 12.46 -16.01 1.91
N ASP A 126 11.76 -16.75 2.74
CA ASP A 126 12.30 -17.24 4.02
C ASP A 126 13.50 -18.16 3.79
N TYR A 127 13.45 -19.04 2.79
CA TYR A 127 14.55 -19.90 2.42
C TYR A 127 15.81 -19.14 1.94
N ILE A 128 15.62 -18.07 1.17
CA ILE A 128 16.74 -17.24 0.66
C ILE A 128 17.36 -16.38 1.78
N ARG A 129 16.59 -16.02 2.80
CA ARG A 129 17.07 -15.20 3.93
C ARG A 129 17.85 -15.99 4.99
N THR A 130 17.74 -17.29 4.99
CA THR A 130 18.55 -18.17 5.85
C THR A 130 19.88 -18.48 5.21
#